data_96b89b7b408d18af0eecb9748136ffdf
#
_entry.id   96b89b7b408d18af0eecb9748136ffdf
#
_cell.length_a   1.000
_cell.length_b   1.000
_cell.length_c   1.000
_cell.angle_alpha   90.00
_cell.angle_beta   90.00
_cell.angle_gamma   90.00
#
_symmetry.space_group_name_H-M   'P 1'
#
loop_
_entity.id
_entity.type
_entity.pdbx_description
1 polymer ?
#
loop_
_entity_poly.entity_id
_entity_poly.type
_entity_poly.pdbx_seq_one_letter_code
_entity_poly.pdbx_strand_id
1 'polypeptide(L)'
;MSQEFEVGHSAVPNAATTTVEKPIASPTTTTIQPPWTKRHLNLILIGDVNSGKTAFLDLLANVCAGVPLEDFKPVHKAANERDSSQPGSNTNVPEFYTISCANGTEVNILDTPGLGDPRGIEIDFQNRNAIVKAIQRHFETVNAIIILANGSLYHTMGVEFVIKTISHIFPHSIANNIAFVLTMVDDPTMIVFDRSYLPDELKDAKVWGINNPFSLWMKYQKKIAENPRTLPEDFLEEMNDSIHRDYPKTLTTLSEVFQFLDKCEVQPMESAYSLKERPDIEAPVPNVIAGMN
;
A
#
# COMPACT_ATOMS: atom_id res chain seq x y z
N MET A 1 21.86 -71.66 -57.61
CA MET A 1 22.72 -70.50 -57.75
C MET A 1 21.90 -69.29 -57.34
N SER A 2 21.94 -68.99 -56.10
CA SER A 2 21.24 -67.84 -55.48
C SER A 2 22.29 -66.86 -55.00
N GLN A 3 22.32 -65.65 -55.56
CA GLN A 3 23.18 -64.59 -55.11
C GLN A 3 22.42 -63.77 -54.12
N GLU A 4 22.95 -63.66 -52.88
CA GLU A 4 22.53 -62.77 -51.83
C GLU A 4 23.13 -61.40 -52.12
N PHE A 5 22.25 -60.35 -52.05
CA PHE A 5 22.67 -58.96 -52.08
C PHE A 5 22.74 -58.48 -50.67
N GLU A 6 23.98 -58.13 -50.17
CA GLU A 6 24.17 -57.43 -48.99
C GLU A 6 23.78 -55.93 -49.14
N VAL A 7 22.88 -55.49 -48.29
CA VAL A 7 22.53 -54.04 -48.15
C VAL A 7 23.37 -53.45 -47.05
N GLY A 8 24.31 -52.61 -47.44
CA GLY A 8 25.14 -51.85 -46.48
C GLY A 8 24.34 -50.80 -45.76
N HIS A 9 24.29 -50.87 -44.44
CA HIS A 9 23.76 -49.83 -43.59
C HIS A 9 24.82 -48.70 -43.41
N SER A 10 24.55 -47.55 -44.02
CA SER A 10 25.26 -46.33 -43.79
C SER A 10 24.78 -45.71 -42.45
N ALA A 11 25.69 -45.62 -41.47
CA ALA A 11 25.45 -44.96 -40.21
C ALA A 11 25.43 -43.45 -40.43
N VAL A 12 24.30 -42.81 -40.09
CA VAL A 12 24.14 -41.37 -40.03
C VAL A 12 24.73 -40.88 -38.67
N PRO A 13 25.65 -39.94 -38.65
CA PRO A 13 26.17 -39.40 -37.36
C PRO A 13 25.09 -38.57 -36.65
N ASN A 14 24.84 -38.94 -35.41
CA ASN A 14 23.93 -38.29 -34.50
C ASN A 14 24.50 -36.90 -34.17
N ALA A 15 23.90 -35.83 -34.67
CA ALA A 15 24.22 -34.47 -34.31
C ALA A 15 23.72 -34.20 -32.87
N ALA A 16 24.65 -34.19 -31.92
CA ALA A 16 24.38 -33.74 -30.59
C ALA A 16 24.00 -32.26 -30.64
N THR A 17 22.70 -31.96 -30.48
CA THR A 17 22.19 -30.61 -30.28
C THR A 17 22.64 -30.16 -28.86
N THR A 18 23.74 -29.45 -28.79
CA THR A 18 24.15 -28.75 -27.55
C THR A 18 23.20 -27.57 -27.37
N THR A 19 22.18 -27.75 -26.55
CA THR A 19 21.37 -26.68 -26.04
C THR A 19 22.27 -25.84 -25.13
N VAL A 20 22.73 -24.71 -25.64
CA VAL A 20 23.37 -23.68 -24.82
C VAL A 20 22.26 -23.06 -23.98
N GLU A 21 22.10 -23.52 -22.76
CA GLU A 21 21.32 -22.81 -21.75
C GLU A 21 21.95 -21.43 -21.60
N LYS A 22 21.22 -20.42 -22.06
CA LYS A 22 21.56 -19.03 -21.80
C LYS A 22 21.48 -18.85 -20.29
N PRO A 23 22.54 -18.38 -19.60
CA PRO A 23 22.45 -18.14 -18.17
C PRO A 23 21.31 -17.14 -17.96
N ILE A 24 20.28 -17.55 -17.24
CA ILE A 24 19.26 -16.66 -16.70
C ILE A 24 20.04 -15.71 -15.80
N ALA A 25 20.23 -14.47 -16.24
CA ALA A 25 20.82 -13.43 -15.40
C ALA A 25 19.98 -13.36 -14.13
N SER A 26 20.60 -13.66 -13.00
CA SER A 26 19.96 -13.47 -11.70
C SER A 26 19.41 -12.05 -11.64
N PRO A 27 18.14 -11.83 -11.33
CA PRO A 27 17.59 -10.50 -11.26
C PRO A 27 18.43 -9.71 -10.25
N THR A 28 19.02 -8.62 -10.70
CA THR A 28 19.75 -7.70 -9.82
C THR A 28 18.70 -7.11 -8.90
N THR A 29 18.62 -7.61 -7.69
CA THR A 29 17.64 -7.15 -6.69
C THR A 29 17.88 -5.67 -6.43
N THR A 30 17.03 -4.82 -7.01
CA THR A 30 17.11 -3.37 -6.81
C THR A 30 16.53 -3.08 -5.44
N THR A 31 17.40 -2.79 -4.47
CA THR A 31 16.99 -2.27 -3.17
C THR A 31 17.25 -0.77 -3.13
N ILE A 32 16.33 -0.01 -2.55
CA ILE A 32 16.57 1.40 -2.24
C ILE A 32 16.83 1.55 -0.75
N GLN A 33 17.75 2.45 -0.41
CA GLN A 33 17.92 2.88 0.96
C GLN A 33 17.15 4.20 1.13
N PRO A 34 16.27 4.30 2.14
CA PRO A 34 15.61 5.57 2.43
C PRO A 34 16.65 6.65 2.70
N PRO A 35 16.57 7.82 2.04
CA PRO A 35 17.57 8.89 2.16
C PRO A 35 17.40 9.72 3.44
N TRP A 36 16.88 9.12 4.51
CA TRP A 36 16.50 9.86 5.71
C TRP A 36 17.67 10.37 6.51
N THR A 37 17.59 11.62 6.86
CA THR A 37 18.49 12.30 7.82
C THR A 37 17.96 12.19 9.24
N LYS A 38 16.67 11.94 9.41
CA LYS A 38 15.99 11.79 10.69
C LYS A 38 16.19 10.39 11.26
N ARG A 39 16.38 10.35 12.59
CA ARG A 39 16.49 9.07 13.31
C ARG A 39 15.15 8.43 13.65
N HIS A 40 14.12 9.27 13.82
CA HIS A 40 12.77 8.83 14.17
C HIS A 40 11.77 9.52 13.26
N LEU A 41 10.81 8.78 12.76
CA LEU A 41 9.69 9.25 11.98
C LEU A 41 8.40 8.67 12.54
N ASN A 42 7.41 9.53 12.74
CA ASN A 42 6.07 9.18 13.23
C ASN A 42 5.07 9.40 12.10
N LEU A 43 4.47 8.33 11.57
CA LEU A 43 3.57 8.33 10.43
C LEU A 43 2.19 7.82 10.83
N ILE A 44 1.16 8.39 10.22
CA ILE A 44 -0.21 7.89 10.33
C ILE A 44 -0.69 7.54 8.93
N LEU A 45 -1.13 6.29 8.77
CA LEU A 45 -1.80 5.82 7.56
C LEU A 45 -3.30 5.89 7.79
N ILE A 46 -4.00 6.71 7.03
CA ILE A 46 -5.44 6.90 7.13
C ILE A 46 -6.05 6.86 5.72
N GLY A 47 -7.30 6.47 5.59
CA GLY A 47 -7.94 6.41 4.27
C GLY A 47 -9.22 5.63 4.29
N ASP A 48 -9.83 5.54 3.13
CA ASP A 48 -11.07 4.83 2.88
C ASP A 48 -10.95 3.31 3.16
N VAL A 49 -12.07 2.64 3.33
CA VAL A 49 -12.13 1.18 3.40
C VAL A 49 -11.54 0.60 2.11
N ASN A 50 -10.72 -0.46 2.25
CA ASN A 50 -10.05 -1.13 1.13
C ASN A 50 -9.12 -0.23 0.29
N SER A 51 -8.66 0.89 0.83
CA SER A 51 -7.67 1.75 0.17
C SER A 51 -6.23 1.22 0.21
N GLY A 52 -6.01 0.03 0.77
CA GLY A 52 -4.69 -0.62 0.77
C GLY A 52 -3.71 -0.13 1.84
N LYS A 53 -4.18 0.47 2.94
CA LYS A 53 -3.34 0.97 4.05
C LYS A 53 -2.40 -0.09 4.61
N THR A 54 -2.94 -1.21 5.06
CA THR A 54 -2.17 -2.33 5.63
C THR A 54 -1.18 -2.91 4.62
N ALA A 55 -1.59 -3.04 3.36
CA ALA A 55 -0.67 -3.49 2.30
C ALA A 55 0.45 -2.48 2.02
N PHE A 56 0.17 -1.19 2.16
CA PHE A 56 1.19 -0.15 2.06
C PHE A 56 2.13 -0.14 3.25
N LEU A 57 1.64 -0.39 4.47
CA LEU A 57 2.45 -0.63 5.65
C LEU A 57 3.45 -1.78 5.42
N ASP A 58 2.96 -2.93 4.93
CA ASP A 58 3.80 -4.09 4.66
C ASP A 58 4.89 -3.77 3.62
N LEU A 59 4.52 -3.06 2.55
CA LEU A 59 5.47 -2.62 1.53
C LEU A 59 6.54 -1.69 2.12
N LEU A 60 6.14 -0.66 2.87
CA LEU A 60 7.07 0.26 3.52
C LEU A 60 8.03 -0.48 4.46
N ALA A 61 7.50 -1.39 5.28
CA ALA A 61 8.29 -2.12 6.26
C ALA A 61 9.37 -2.97 5.61
N ASN A 62 9.04 -3.73 4.56
CA ASN A 62 10.00 -4.56 3.86
C ASN A 62 11.05 -3.72 3.13
N VAL A 63 10.63 -2.65 2.44
CA VAL A 63 11.57 -1.77 1.72
C VAL A 63 12.48 -1.02 2.70
N CYS A 64 11.97 -0.51 3.80
CA CYS A 64 12.78 0.17 4.83
C CYS A 64 13.79 -0.77 5.49
N ALA A 65 13.42 -2.02 5.70
CA ALA A 65 14.32 -3.05 6.23
C ALA A 65 15.36 -3.52 5.19
N GLY A 66 15.25 -3.09 3.93
CA GLY A 66 16.15 -3.50 2.85
C GLY A 66 15.95 -4.95 2.41
N VAL A 67 14.77 -5.51 2.63
CA VAL A 67 14.43 -6.89 2.25
C VAL A 67 14.28 -6.96 0.73
N PRO A 68 14.84 -7.97 0.03
CA PRO A 68 14.55 -8.23 -1.38
C PRO A 68 13.07 -8.60 -1.59
N LEU A 69 12.53 -8.30 -2.76
CA LEU A 69 11.11 -8.55 -3.09
C LEU A 69 10.69 -10.00 -2.85
N GLU A 70 11.55 -10.93 -3.21
CA GLU A 70 11.33 -12.38 -3.11
C GLU A 70 11.19 -12.86 -1.65
N ASP A 71 11.77 -12.11 -0.71
CA ASP A 71 11.75 -12.39 0.72
C ASP A 71 10.70 -11.56 1.48
N PHE A 72 9.89 -10.76 0.80
CA PHE A 72 8.86 -9.93 1.42
C PHE A 72 7.87 -10.78 2.21
N LYS A 73 7.56 -10.31 3.42
CA LYS A 73 6.61 -10.95 4.33
C LYS A 73 5.63 -9.93 4.92
N PRO A 74 4.40 -10.36 5.24
CA PRO A 74 3.49 -9.52 5.99
C PRO A 74 4.09 -9.14 7.35
N VAL A 75 4.04 -7.87 7.69
CA VAL A 75 4.44 -7.33 9.00
C VAL A 75 3.23 -7.09 9.87
N HIS A 76 2.09 -6.83 9.23
CA HIS A 76 0.83 -6.63 9.93
C HIS A 76 0.41 -7.88 10.73
N LYS A 77 -0.32 -7.65 11.82
CA LYS A 77 -0.82 -8.73 12.67
C LYS A 77 -2.08 -9.34 12.04
N ALA A 78 -1.98 -10.55 11.53
CA ALA A 78 -3.11 -11.27 10.91
C ALA A 78 -4.35 -11.38 11.84
N ALA A 79 -4.15 -11.42 13.16
CA ALA A 79 -5.25 -11.43 14.14
C ALA A 79 -6.08 -10.13 14.16
N ASN A 80 -5.51 -9.01 13.64
CA ASN A 80 -6.21 -7.73 13.50
C ASN A 80 -7.00 -7.61 12.19
N GLU A 81 -6.79 -8.53 11.26
CA GLU A 81 -7.50 -8.56 9.99
C GLU A 81 -8.82 -9.33 10.13
N ARG A 82 -9.84 -8.84 9.43
CA ARG A 82 -11.12 -9.54 9.28
C ARG A 82 -11.07 -10.44 8.05
N ASP A 83 -12.02 -11.37 8.01
CA ASP A 83 -12.27 -12.13 6.79
C ASP A 83 -12.68 -11.17 5.65
N SER A 84 -11.86 -11.13 4.60
CA SER A 84 -12.07 -10.26 3.44
C SER A 84 -13.34 -10.56 2.64
N SER A 85 -14.01 -11.68 2.93
CA SER A 85 -15.32 -12.00 2.37
C SER A 85 -16.46 -11.15 2.96
N GLN A 86 -16.23 -10.49 4.11
CA GLN A 86 -17.20 -9.63 4.75
C GLN A 86 -17.04 -8.17 4.30
N PRO A 87 -18.16 -7.44 4.09
CA PRO A 87 -18.10 -6.02 3.77
C PRO A 87 -17.54 -5.21 4.95
N GLY A 88 -16.81 -4.14 4.64
CA GLY A 88 -16.28 -3.19 5.62
C GLY A 88 -14.76 -3.17 5.70
N SER A 89 -14.24 -2.46 6.69
CA SER A 89 -12.80 -2.38 6.93
C SER A 89 -12.24 -3.75 7.31
N ASN A 90 -11.14 -4.16 6.68
CA ASN A 90 -10.44 -5.39 7.03
C ASN A 90 -9.67 -5.24 8.35
N THR A 91 -9.11 -4.07 8.62
CA THR A 91 -8.42 -3.76 9.89
C THR A 91 -9.46 -3.48 10.98
N ASN A 92 -9.39 -4.20 12.09
CA ASN A 92 -10.38 -4.12 13.15
C ASN A 92 -10.17 -2.92 14.07
N VAL A 93 -8.93 -2.69 14.48
CA VAL A 93 -8.54 -1.63 15.41
C VAL A 93 -7.25 -0.96 14.94
N PRO A 94 -7.01 0.32 15.31
CA PRO A 94 -5.73 0.94 15.02
C PRO A 94 -4.60 0.15 15.67
N GLU A 95 -3.53 -0.11 14.92
CA GLU A 95 -2.37 -0.86 15.40
C GLU A 95 -1.10 -0.05 15.17
N PHE A 96 -0.23 -0.05 16.16
CA PHE A 96 1.03 0.68 16.14
C PHE A 96 2.20 -0.26 15.84
N TYR A 97 3.02 0.13 14.88
CA TYR A 97 4.20 -0.60 14.43
C TYR A 97 5.45 0.25 14.52
N THR A 98 6.56 -0.34 14.94
CA THR A 98 7.89 0.27 14.86
C THR A 98 8.73 -0.54 13.88
N ILE A 99 9.25 0.13 12.86
CA ILE A 99 10.07 -0.46 11.82
C ILE A 99 11.48 0.06 11.96
N SER A 100 12.44 -0.86 12.12
CA SER A 100 13.86 -0.51 12.09
C SER A 100 14.38 -0.59 10.66
N CYS A 101 14.79 0.55 10.12
CA CYS A 101 15.29 0.64 8.76
C CYS A 101 16.76 0.23 8.68
N ALA A 102 17.19 -0.22 7.51
CA ALA A 102 18.58 -0.66 7.28
C ALA A 102 19.61 0.45 7.53
N ASN A 103 19.24 1.73 7.40
CA ASN A 103 20.09 2.88 7.70
C ASN A 103 20.08 3.30 9.18
N GLY A 104 19.41 2.57 10.06
CA GLY A 104 19.29 2.85 11.49
C GLY A 104 18.19 3.83 11.87
N THR A 105 17.37 4.29 10.93
CA THR A 105 16.16 5.10 11.24
C THR A 105 15.08 4.20 11.80
N GLU A 106 14.34 4.67 12.80
CA GLU A 106 13.12 4.05 13.30
C GLU A 106 11.89 4.77 12.76
N VAL A 107 10.98 4.02 12.15
CA VAL A 107 9.71 4.53 11.64
C VAL A 107 8.57 3.94 12.44
N ASN A 108 7.88 4.79 13.16
CA ASN A 108 6.65 4.46 13.87
C ASN A 108 5.47 4.71 12.96
N ILE A 109 4.64 3.70 12.76
CA ILE A 109 3.49 3.77 11.86
C ILE A 109 2.23 3.37 12.64
N LEU A 110 1.21 4.21 12.58
CA LEU A 110 -0.13 3.85 12.99
C LEU A 110 -0.93 3.42 11.76
N ASP A 111 -1.22 2.13 11.65
CA ASP A 111 -2.19 1.60 10.69
C ASP A 111 -3.60 1.73 11.26
N THR A 112 -4.53 2.25 10.47
CA THR A 112 -5.87 2.58 10.95
C THR A 112 -6.96 1.81 10.23
N PRO A 113 -8.10 1.52 10.91
CA PRO A 113 -9.30 1.05 10.23
C PRO A 113 -9.71 2.02 9.13
N GLY A 114 -10.33 1.49 8.07
CA GLY A 114 -10.88 2.32 7.00
C GLY A 114 -12.03 3.18 7.50
N LEU A 115 -12.13 4.38 6.98
CA LEU A 115 -13.25 5.29 7.13
C LEU A 115 -14.16 5.19 5.89
N GLY A 116 -15.41 5.61 5.98
CA GLY A 116 -16.40 5.37 4.93
C GLY A 116 -16.87 3.91 4.92
N ASP A 117 -17.04 3.31 6.09
CA ASP A 117 -17.41 1.90 6.21
C ASP A 117 -18.84 1.65 5.74
N PRO A 118 -19.08 0.76 4.77
CA PRO A 118 -20.42 0.48 4.25
C PRO A 118 -21.38 -0.11 5.28
N ARG A 119 -20.87 -0.55 6.44
CA ARG A 119 -21.71 -1.03 7.55
C ARG A 119 -22.46 0.08 8.28
N GLY A 120 -22.11 1.33 8.03
CA GLY A 120 -22.85 2.49 8.50
C GLY A 120 -22.05 3.46 9.37
N ILE A 121 -22.69 4.62 9.57
CA ILE A 121 -22.08 5.78 10.23
C ILE A 121 -21.63 5.50 11.69
N GLU A 122 -22.32 4.59 12.37
CA GLU A 122 -21.96 4.19 13.75
C GLU A 122 -20.59 3.54 13.79
N ILE A 123 -20.28 2.68 12.82
CA ILE A 123 -18.97 2.04 12.69
C ILE A 123 -17.90 3.08 12.37
N ASP A 124 -18.18 4.02 11.48
CA ASP A 124 -17.27 5.11 11.17
C ASP A 124 -16.97 5.99 12.39
N PHE A 125 -17.99 6.26 13.20
CA PHE A 125 -17.81 7.00 14.45
C PHE A 125 -16.93 6.23 15.44
N GLN A 126 -17.15 4.92 15.59
CA GLN A 126 -16.32 4.06 16.43
C GLN A 126 -14.87 4.00 15.93
N ASN A 127 -14.66 3.83 14.61
CA ASN A 127 -13.34 3.82 13.98
C ASN A 127 -12.63 5.14 14.21
N ARG A 128 -13.29 6.28 13.97
CA ARG A 128 -12.72 7.60 14.23
C ARG A 128 -12.28 7.78 15.67
N ASN A 129 -13.14 7.41 16.63
CA ASN A 129 -12.81 7.52 18.05
C ASN A 129 -11.64 6.61 18.43
N ALA A 130 -11.57 5.40 17.86
CA ALA A 130 -10.46 4.49 18.07
C ALA A 130 -9.14 5.08 17.53
N ILE A 131 -9.17 5.69 16.33
CA ILE A 131 -8.03 6.37 15.71
C ILE A 131 -7.54 7.51 16.60
N VAL A 132 -8.44 8.40 17.06
CA VAL A 132 -8.07 9.51 17.95
C VAL A 132 -7.40 9.01 19.23
N LYS A 133 -7.98 8.00 19.88
CA LYS A 133 -7.40 7.40 21.09
C LYS A 133 -6.03 6.77 20.84
N ALA A 134 -5.86 6.11 19.71
CA ALA A 134 -4.59 5.49 19.34
C ALA A 134 -3.50 6.56 19.09
N ILE A 135 -3.84 7.65 18.38
CA ILE A 135 -2.93 8.77 18.16
C ILE A 135 -2.51 9.35 19.50
N GLN A 136 -3.47 9.67 20.39
CA GLN A 136 -3.20 10.22 21.71
C GLN A 136 -2.34 9.31 22.59
N ARG A 137 -2.45 8.01 22.41
CA ARG A 137 -1.71 7.02 23.19
C ARG A 137 -0.27 6.86 22.74
N HIS A 138 -0.02 6.95 21.44
CA HIS A 138 1.24 6.53 20.82
C HIS A 138 2.10 7.70 20.33
N PHE A 139 1.51 8.88 20.09
CA PHE A 139 2.23 9.99 19.50
C PHE A 139 2.15 11.27 20.34
N GLU A 140 3.31 11.78 20.71
CA GLU A 140 3.47 13.18 21.19
C GLU A 140 3.68 14.12 20.01
N THR A 141 4.27 13.59 18.93
CA THR A 141 4.57 14.34 17.71
C THR A 141 4.27 13.49 16.49
N VAL A 142 3.93 14.12 15.37
CA VAL A 142 3.72 13.47 14.07
C VAL A 142 4.56 14.13 13.00
N ASN A 143 5.22 13.34 12.17
CA ASN A 143 5.96 13.84 11.01
C ASN A 143 5.06 13.98 9.79
N ALA A 144 4.24 12.95 9.49
CA ALA A 144 3.36 13.02 8.33
C ALA A 144 2.10 12.15 8.48
N ILE A 145 1.09 12.54 7.73
CA ILE A 145 -0.15 11.78 7.52
C ILE A 145 -0.20 11.40 6.05
N ILE A 146 -0.25 10.11 5.77
CA ILE A 146 -0.43 9.59 4.42
C ILE A 146 -1.89 9.16 4.26
N ILE A 147 -2.59 9.85 3.38
CA ILE A 147 -3.97 9.50 3.03
C ILE A 147 -3.92 8.52 1.87
N LEU A 148 -4.41 7.30 2.11
CA LEU A 148 -4.51 6.29 1.06
C LEU A 148 -5.91 6.27 0.48
N ALA A 149 -5.99 6.26 -0.85
CA ALA A 149 -7.23 6.14 -1.60
C ALA A 149 -7.03 5.18 -2.78
N ASN A 150 -8.11 4.56 -3.24
CA ASN A 150 -8.07 3.71 -4.43
C ASN A 150 -8.05 4.59 -5.68
N GLY A 151 -6.95 4.53 -6.44
CA GLY A 151 -6.73 5.35 -7.64
C GLY A 151 -7.59 4.97 -8.84
N SER A 152 -8.27 3.80 -8.82
CA SER A 152 -9.22 3.40 -9.85
C SER A 152 -10.62 4.02 -9.65
N LEU A 153 -10.86 4.63 -8.49
CA LEU A 153 -12.13 5.26 -8.14
C LEU A 153 -11.98 6.79 -8.22
N TYR A 154 -12.62 7.39 -9.20
CA TYR A 154 -12.80 8.84 -9.23
C TYR A 154 -13.56 9.25 -7.97
N HIS A 155 -13.06 10.23 -7.25
CA HIS A 155 -13.69 10.87 -6.10
C HIS A 155 -14.62 9.95 -5.28
N THR A 156 -14.16 9.51 -4.13
CA THR A 156 -15.01 8.74 -3.20
C THR A 156 -15.50 9.65 -2.07
N MET A 157 -16.74 9.49 -1.67
CA MET A 157 -17.27 10.11 -0.45
C MET A 157 -16.40 9.78 0.77
N GLY A 158 -15.70 8.64 0.74
CA GLY A 158 -14.77 8.22 1.75
C GLY A 158 -13.57 9.16 1.88
N VAL A 159 -12.96 9.61 0.79
CA VAL A 159 -11.84 10.57 0.84
C VAL A 159 -12.28 11.89 1.46
N GLU A 160 -13.44 12.41 1.10
CA GLU A 160 -13.99 13.62 1.72
C GLU A 160 -14.21 13.45 3.23
N PHE A 161 -14.74 12.30 3.64
CA PHE A 161 -14.94 11.98 5.04
C PHE A 161 -13.61 11.86 5.81
N VAL A 162 -12.59 11.23 5.19
CA VAL A 162 -11.23 11.17 5.73
C VAL A 162 -10.66 12.56 5.95
N ILE A 163 -10.75 13.45 4.95
CA ILE A 163 -10.24 14.83 5.04
C ILE A 163 -10.94 15.60 6.16
N LYS A 164 -12.28 15.52 6.22
CA LYS A 164 -13.05 16.13 7.31
C LYS A 164 -12.61 15.59 8.68
N THR A 165 -12.39 14.28 8.78
CA THR A 165 -11.92 13.67 10.01
C THR A 165 -10.54 14.20 10.42
N ILE A 166 -9.59 14.30 9.50
CA ILE A 166 -8.25 14.83 9.74
C ILE A 166 -8.33 16.31 10.20
N SER A 167 -9.11 17.14 9.52
CA SER A 167 -9.29 18.55 9.85
C SER A 167 -9.87 18.77 11.25
N HIS A 168 -10.55 17.77 11.82
CA HIS A 168 -11.06 17.82 13.20
C HIS A 168 -10.06 17.28 14.23
N ILE A 169 -9.14 16.41 13.83
CA ILE A 169 -8.17 15.78 14.74
C ILE A 169 -6.89 16.61 14.85
N PHE A 170 -6.45 17.20 13.75
CA PHE A 170 -5.14 17.83 13.65
C PHE A 170 -5.25 19.36 13.50
N PRO A 171 -4.25 20.11 13.98
CA PRO A 171 -4.16 21.55 13.74
C PRO A 171 -3.92 21.83 12.24
N HIS A 172 -4.29 23.02 11.79
CA HIS A 172 -4.07 23.44 10.39
C HIS A 172 -2.60 23.38 9.95
N SER A 173 -1.67 23.54 10.90
CA SER A 173 -0.22 23.45 10.60
C SER A 173 0.22 22.10 10.06
N ILE A 174 -0.55 21.01 10.27
CA ILE A 174 -0.24 19.69 9.74
C ILE A 174 -0.43 19.58 8.21
N ALA A 175 -1.12 20.53 7.60
CA ALA A 175 -1.49 20.45 6.18
C ALA A 175 -0.27 20.22 5.24
N ASN A 176 0.86 20.87 5.54
CA ASN A 176 2.11 20.69 4.78
C ASN A 176 2.74 19.29 4.94
N ASN A 177 2.29 18.54 5.92
CA ASN A 177 2.77 17.20 6.26
C ASN A 177 1.77 16.12 5.81
N ILE A 178 0.75 16.49 5.04
CA ILE A 178 -0.24 15.58 4.47
C ILE A 178 0.10 15.30 3.02
N ALA A 179 0.03 14.03 2.65
CA ALA A 179 0.16 13.60 1.26
C ALA A 179 -0.81 12.47 0.93
N PHE A 180 -1.05 12.27 -0.35
CA PHE A 180 -1.94 11.23 -0.86
C PHE A 180 -1.13 10.14 -1.57
N VAL A 181 -1.46 8.90 -1.30
CA VAL A 181 -1.00 7.73 -2.06
C VAL A 181 -2.22 7.02 -2.65
N LEU A 182 -2.33 7.09 -3.97
CA LEU A 182 -3.36 6.40 -4.72
C LEU A 182 -2.88 4.98 -5.02
N THR A 183 -3.55 4.01 -4.46
CA THR A 183 -3.25 2.59 -4.66
C THR A 183 -3.97 2.03 -5.89
N MET A 184 -3.54 0.86 -6.38
CA MET A 184 -4.10 0.21 -7.58
C MET A 184 -3.98 1.09 -8.83
N VAL A 185 -2.88 1.80 -8.95
CA VAL A 185 -2.55 2.65 -10.10
C VAL A 185 -1.50 1.94 -10.94
N ASP A 186 -1.90 1.39 -12.08
CA ASP A 186 -0.99 0.66 -12.96
C ASP A 186 0.02 1.58 -13.66
N ASP A 187 -0.42 2.79 -14.02
CA ASP A 187 0.43 3.80 -14.63
C ASP A 187 0.34 5.13 -13.85
N PRO A 188 1.39 5.50 -13.10
CA PRO A 188 1.43 6.74 -12.35
C PRO A 188 1.24 8.01 -13.20
N THR A 189 1.48 7.95 -14.51
CA THR A 189 1.28 9.10 -15.42
C THR A 189 -0.19 9.34 -15.75
N MET A 190 -1.04 8.37 -15.50
CA MET A 190 -2.47 8.41 -15.78
C MET A 190 -3.31 8.78 -14.55
N ILE A 191 -2.68 9.29 -13.51
CA ILE A 191 -3.40 9.72 -12.31
C ILE A 191 -4.33 10.89 -12.63
N VAL A 192 -5.62 10.66 -12.42
CA VAL A 192 -6.65 11.71 -12.44
C VAL A 192 -7.12 11.93 -11.01
N PHE A 193 -6.57 12.93 -10.34
CA PHE A 193 -6.94 13.29 -8.98
C PHE A 193 -7.56 14.69 -8.98
N ASP A 194 -8.86 14.77 -8.73
CA ASP A 194 -9.58 16.03 -8.71
C ASP A 194 -9.34 16.76 -7.38
N ARG A 195 -8.57 17.83 -7.45
CA ARG A 195 -8.23 18.67 -6.30
C ARG A 195 -9.32 19.68 -5.94
N SER A 196 -10.38 19.81 -6.75
CA SER A 196 -11.44 20.79 -6.51
C SER A 196 -12.20 20.54 -5.21
N TYR A 197 -12.22 19.29 -4.76
CA TYR A 197 -12.87 18.86 -3.51
C TYR A 197 -11.99 19.01 -2.28
N LEU A 198 -10.70 19.31 -2.46
CA LEU A 198 -9.79 19.48 -1.34
C LEU A 198 -9.98 20.88 -0.71
N PRO A 199 -9.88 20.99 0.64
CA PRO A 199 -9.67 22.26 1.30
C PRO A 199 -8.46 23.01 0.69
N ASP A 200 -8.48 24.32 0.73
CA ASP A 200 -7.44 25.15 0.11
C ASP A 200 -6.04 24.79 0.61
N GLU A 201 -5.92 24.45 1.89
CA GLU A 201 -4.67 24.06 2.53
C GLU A 201 -4.08 22.74 1.99
N LEU A 202 -4.90 21.89 1.36
CA LEU A 202 -4.49 20.60 0.80
C LEU A 202 -4.41 20.58 -0.72
N LYS A 203 -4.75 21.67 -1.40
CA LYS A 203 -4.73 21.72 -2.88
C LYS A 203 -3.34 21.47 -3.46
N ASP A 204 -2.29 21.85 -2.74
CA ASP A 204 -0.89 21.65 -3.14
C ASP A 204 -0.26 20.38 -2.55
N ALA A 205 -1.02 19.56 -1.82
CA ALA A 205 -0.53 18.34 -1.24
C ALA A 205 0.04 17.39 -2.31
N LYS A 206 1.10 16.67 -1.97
CA LYS A 206 1.70 15.68 -2.85
C LYS A 206 0.74 14.53 -3.10
N VAL A 207 0.72 14.05 -4.33
CA VAL A 207 -0.10 12.90 -4.75
C VAL A 207 0.79 11.95 -5.54
N TRP A 208 0.83 10.70 -5.17
CA TRP A 208 1.54 9.63 -5.88
C TRP A 208 0.59 8.49 -6.20
N GLY A 209 0.82 7.85 -7.34
CA GLY A 209 0.17 6.58 -7.67
C GLY A 209 1.12 5.42 -7.43
N ILE A 210 0.59 4.32 -6.92
CA ILE A 210 1.36 3.12 -6.66
C ILE A 210 0.56 1.86 -7.02
N ASN A 211 1.17 0.97 -7.77
CA ASN A 211 0.73 -0.42 -7.86
C ASN A 211 1.57 -1.23 -6.87
N ASN A 212 0.94 -1.73 -5.79
CA ASN A 212 1.67 -2.37 -4.72
C ASN A 212 2.14 -3.78 -5.12
N PRO A 213 3.43 -3.98 -5.44
CA PRO A 213 3.96 -5.27 -5.89
C PRO A 213 3.91 -6.33 -4.77
N PHE A 214 3.96 -5.92 -3.50
CA PHE A 214 3.82 -6.85 -2.37
C PHE A 214 2.47 -7.56 -2.38
N SER A 215 1.38 -6.85 -2.62
CA SER A 215 0.06 -7.47 -2.71
C SER A 215 -0.05 -8.47 -3.86
N LEU A 216 0.59 -8.18 -4.98
CA LEU A 216 0.65 -9.08 -6.14
C LEU A 216 1.56 -10.28 -5.84
N TRP A 217 2.70 -10.06 -5.22
CA TRP A 217 3.63 -11.10 -4.79
C TRP A 217 2.98 -12.10 -3.83
N MET A 218 2.26 -11.60 -2.82
CA MET A 218 1.52 -12.46 -1.90
C MET A 218 0.45 -13.30 -2.58
N LYS A 219 -0.27 -12.72 -3.55
CA LYS A 219 -1.24 -13.46 -4.37
C LYS A 219 -0.57 -14.53 -5.23
N TYR A 220 0.58 -14.22 -5.82
CA TYR A 220 1.38 -15.15 -6.61
C TYR A 220 1.85 -16.33 -5.75
N GLN A 221 2.46 -16.07 -4.60
CA GLN A 221 2.91 -17.09 -3.67
C GLN A 221 1.76 -18.01 -3.21
N LYS A 222 0.62 -17.41 -2.87
CA LYS A 222 -0.58 -18.15 -2.47
C LYS A 222 -1.08 -19.08 -3.58
N LYS A 223 -1.12 -18.59 -4.84
CA LYS A 223 -1.54 -19.40 -5.99
C LYS A 223 -0.61 -20.58 -6.27
N ILE A 224 0.69 -20.39 -6.14
CA ILE A 224 1.66 -21.48 -6.27
C ILE A 224 1.46 -22.52 -5.16
N ALA A 225 1.24 -22.08 -3.91
CA ALA A 225 1.09 -22.99 -2.78
C ALA A 225 -0.23 -23.79 -2.82
N GLU A 226 -1.34 -23.16 -3.24
CA GLU A 226 -2.66 -23.78 -3.23
C GLU A 226 -2.90 -24.73 -4.41
N ASN A 227 -2.41 -24.40 -5.59
CA ASN A 227 -2.71 -25.15 -6.81
C ASN A 227 -1.57 -25.11 -7.86
N PRO A 228 -0.47 -25.81 -7.62
CA PRO A 228 0.65 -25.81 -8.58
C PRO A 228 0.33 -26.50 -9.93
N ARG A 229 -0.83 -27.19 -10.06
CA ARG A 229 -1.20 -27.97 -11.25
C ARG A 229 -2.43 -27.45 -12.01
N THR A 230 -3.13 -26.44 -11.49
CA THR A 230 -4.42 -26.00 -12.08
C THR A 230 -4.34 -24.67 -12.82
N LEU A 231 -3.29 -23.91 -12.61
CA LEU A 231 -3.08 -22.66 -13.34
C LEU A 231 -2.17 -22.92 -14.55
N PRO A 232 -2.47 -22.33 -15.72
CA PRO A 232 -1.56 -22.33 -16.84
C PRO A 232 -0.19 -21.78 -16.43
N GLU A 233 0.88 -22.43 -16.85
CA GLU A 233 2.26 -22.01 -16.55
C GLU A 233 2.52 -20.59 -17.05
N ASP A 234 2.05 -20.29 -18.25
CA ASP A 234 2.13 -18.96 -18.88
C ASP A 234 1.50 -17.85 -18.00
N PHE A 235 0.41 -18.15 -17.30
CA PHE A 235 -0.25 -17.17 -16.41
C PHE A 235 0.60 -16.83 -15.18
N LEU A 236 1.26 -17.83 -14.60
CA LEU A 236 2.16 -17.61 -13.46
C LEU A 236 3.42 -16.86 -13.89
N GLU A 237 3.96 -17.18 -15.06
CA GLU A 237 5.10 -16.49 -15.63
C GLU A 237 4.78 -15.02 -15.92
N GLU A 238 3.66 -14.73 -16.59
CA GLU A 238 3.20 -13.36 -16.85
C GLU A 238 2.99 -12.56 -15.55
N MET A 239 2.41 -13.18 -14.54
CA MET A 239 2.19 -12.54 -13.23
C MET A 239 3.53 -12.21 -12.55
N ASN A 240 4.49 -13.12 -12.55
CA ASN A 240 5.81 -12.92 -12.01
C ASN A 240 6.56 -11.80 -12.75
N ASP A 241 6.52 -11.83 -14.08
CA ASP A 241 7.16 -10.81 -14.92
C ASP A 241 6.54 -9.42 -14.69
N SER A 242 5.23 -9.36 -14.53
CA SER A 242 4.54 -8.11 -14.21
C SER A 242 5.03 -7.53 -12.87
N ILE A 243 5.15 -8.36 -11.85
CA ILE A 243 5.62 -7.95 -10.52
C ILE A 243 7.04 -7.36 -10.63
N HIS A 244 7.96 -8.08 -11.29
CA HIS A 244 9.36 -7.65 -11.41
C HIS A 244 9.52 -6.41 -12.31
N ARG A 245 8.69 -6.25 -13.34
CA ARG A 245 8.66 -5.07 -14.20
C ARG A 245 8.18 -3.82 -13.47
N ASP A 246 7.19 -3.97 -12.58
CA ASP A 246 6.55 -2.83 -11.92
C ASP A 246 7.21 -2.47 -10.58
N TYR A 247 7.95 -3.39 -9.96
CA TYR A 247 8.66 -3.14 -8.71
C TYR A 247 9.65 -1.96 -8.77
N PRO A 248 10.50 -1.79 -9.80
CA PRO A 248 11.39 -0.62 -9.90
C PRO A 248 10.63 0.71 -9.98
N LYS A 249 9.46 0.74 -10.61
CA LYS A 249 8.60 1.94 -10.67
C LYS A 249 8.07 2.28 -9.27
N THR A 250 7.64 1.26 -8.55
CA THR A 250 7.22 1.40 -7.14
C THR A 250 8.33 1.95 -6.27
N LEU A 251 9.57 1.44 -6.41
CA LEU A 251 10.72 1.95 -5.67
C LEU A 251 11.01 3.43 -6.01
N THR A 252 10.86 3.83 -7.25
CA THR A 252 11.01 5.23 -7.67
C THR A 252 9.98 6.11 -6.94
N THR A 253 8.71 5.72 -6.95
CA THR A 253 7.65 6.44 -6.22
C THR A 253 7.93 6.48 -4.72
N LEU A 254 8.34 5.36 -4.12
CA LEU A 254 8.69 5.31 -2.70
C LEU A 254 9.89 6.21 -2.37
N SER A 255 10.87 6.34 -3.27
CA SER A 255 11.98 7.27 -3.07
C SER A 255 11.49 8.72 -2.96
N GLU A 256 10.50 9.13 -3.74
CA GLU A 256 9.88 10.46 -3.63
C GLU A 256 9.09 10.62 -2.34
N VAL A 257 8.34 9.58 -1.94
CA VAL A 257 7.63 9.56 -0.65
C VAL A 257 8.63 9.70 0.49
N PHE A 258 9.74 8.98 0.48
CA PHE A 258 10.77 9.06 1.52
C PHE A 258 11.42 10.44 1.58
N GLN A 259 11.69 11.08 0.44
CA GLN A 259 12.20 12.44 0.40
C GLN A 259 11.20 13.46 0.97
N PHE A 260 9.90 13.27 0.74
CA PHE A 260 8.86 14.09 1.35
C PHE A 260 8.85 13.90 2.86
N LEU A 261 8.83 12.66 3.35
CA LEU A 261 8.82 12.35 4.77
C LEU A 261 10.04 12.93 5.51
N ASP A 262 11.21 12.90 4.88
CA ASP A 262 12.43 13.49 5.46
C ASP A 262 12.35 15.02 5.60
N LYS A 263 11.62 15.68 4.70
CA LYS A 263 11.42 17.14 4.71
C LYS A 263 10.31 17.60 5.64
N CYS A 264 9.36 16.73 6.00
CA CYS A 264 8.24 17.08 6.87
C CYS A 264 8.74 17.55 8.23
N GLU A 265 8.36 18.74 8.66
CA GLU A 265 8.66 19.23 10.01
C GLU A 265 7.84 18.47 11.05
N VAL A 266 8.44 18.22 12.21
CA VAL A 266 7.76 17.54 13.31
C VAL A 266 6.66 18.44 13.85
N GLN A 267 5.43 17.94 13.92
CA GLN A 267 4.28 18.68 14.44
C GLN A 267 3.90 18.13 15.83
N PRO A 268 3.79 19.00 16.85
CA PRO A 268 3.33 18.58 18.16
C PRO A 268 1.84 18.25 18.15
N MET A 269 1.45 17.25 18.93
CA MET A 269 0.06 16.82 19.06
C MET A 269 -0.71 17.52 20.19
N GLU A 270 -0.09 18.43 20.94
CA GLU A 270 -0.72 19.12 22.08
C GLU A 270 -2.02 19.84 21.71
N SER A 271 -2.08 20.44 20.52
CA SER A 271 -3.29 21.12 20.03
C SER A 271 -4.43 20.15 19.67
N ALA A 272 -4.12 18.90 19.34
CA ALA A 272 -5.13 17.86 19.12
C ALA A 272 -5.75 17.38 20.45
N TYR A 273 -5.05 17.53 21.58
CA TYR A 273 -5.56 17.17 22.90
C TYR A 273 -6.59 18.18 23.45
N SER A 274 -6.53 19.43 23.03
CA SER A 274 -7.51 20.46 23.43
C SER A 274 -8.89 20.27 22.82
N LEU A 275 -9.03 19.38 21.84
CA LEU A 275 -10.32 19.00 21.26
C LEU A 275 -11.18 18.09 22.16
N LYS A 276 -10.69 17.70 23.35
CA LYS A 276 -11.47 16.94 24.34
C LYS A 276 -12.74 17.67 24.83
N GLU A 277 -12.85 18.96 24.59
CA GLU A 277 -13.95 19.80 25.11
C GLU A 277 -14.92 20.31 24.04
N ARG A 278 -14.81 19.89 22.77
CA ARG A 278 -15.84 20.24 21.81
C ARG A 278 -16.98 19.23 21.89
N PRO A 279 -18.14 19.64 22.43
CA PRO A 279 -19.29 18.79 22.45
C PRO A 279 -19.75 18.54 20.98
N ASP A 280 -20.06 17.30 20.72
CA ASP A 280 -20.93 16.83 19.66
C ASP A 280 -20.68 17.43 18.27
N ILE A 281 -19.80 16.74 17.53
CA ILE A 281 -19.93 16.81 16.08
C ILE A 281 -21.21 16.05 15.78
N GLU A 282 -22.30 16.79 15.59
CA GLU A 282 -23.57 16.25 15.10
C GLU A 282 -23.29 15.38 13.88
N ALA A 283 -23.79 14.15 13.93
CA ALA A 283 -23.76 13.29 12.77
C ALA A 283 -24.35 14.08 11.59
N PRO A 284 -23.74 14.05 10.39
CA PRO A 284 -24.33 14.72 9.24
C PRO A 284 -25.74 14.18 9.07
N VAL A 285 -26.72 15.10 9.15
CA VAL A 285 -28.13 14.77 8.96
C VAL A 285 -28.22 14.12 7.57
N PRO A 286 -28.69 12.88 7.44
CA PRO A 286 -28.85 12.28 6.13
C PRO A 286 -29.80 13.17 5.33
N ASN A 287 -29.37 13.66 4.16
CA ASN A 287 -30.28 14.28 3.20
C ASN A 287 -31.27 13.23 2.78
N VAL A 288 -32.42 13.24 3.44
CA VAL A 288 -33.63 12.51 3.01
C VAL A 288 -34.03 13.15 1.70
N ILE A 289 -33.68 12.54 0.58
CA ILE A 289 -34.30 12.84 -0.70
C ILE A 289 -35.77 12.37 -0.57
N ALA A 290 -36.64 13.31 -0.24
CA ALA A 290 -38.07 13.07 -0.25
C ALA A 290 -38.46 12.60 -1.66
N GLY A 291 -39.12 11.46 -1.70
CA GLY A 291 -39.53 10.82 -2.93
C GLY A 291 -40.30 11.76 -3.86
N MET A 292 -39.93 11.74 -5.11
CA MET A 292 -40.83 12.17 -6.19
C MET A 292 -41.79 11.03 -6.49
N ASN A 293 -43.08 11.32 -6.23
CA ASN A 293 -44.18 10.55 -6.74
C ASN A 293 -44.23 10.59 -8.27
#